data_f93904d922c0b0fc086889b4790c410c
#
_entry.id   f93904d922c0b0fc086889b4790c410c
#
_cell.length_a   1.000
_cell.length_b   1.000
_cell.length_c   1.000
_cell.angle_alpha   90.00
_cell.angle_beta   90.00
_cell.angle_gamma   90.00
#
_symmetry.space_group_name_H-M   'P 1'
#
loop_
_entity.id
_entity.type
_entity.pdbx_description
1 polymer ?
#
loop_
_entity_poly.entity_id
_entity_poly.type
_entity_poly.pdbx_seq_one_letter_code
_entity_poly.pdbx_strand_id
1 'polypeptide(L)'
;MELPDVQSSLPEVRINLTRVGVKNVQKLVEVARPGKRPVIFISNFDVFVDLPGSLKGANLSRNFEVIDDVLQQAIDGEVKVIEELCSAVARKLLDRHEYAERTEVRMQSQFMVRRETPISETSCHEVVNVHASAIAQRNDGSPIIRKSIGAEVTGMTACPCAQNIMKDHALHVLENLGVAEDTINAFFDEVPMATHNQRGRGFLCIETDDDQHVSLEKIIKILKDSMSARIYELLKRGDESYVVMEAHKNPRFVEDCVREMARKVITQFRDLPGDSVVTIKQTNEESIHQHNAYAERKATIAELVGEMDEGAL
;
A
#
# COMPACT_ATOMS: atom_id res chain seq x y z
N MET A 1 -23.53 42.20 14.86
CA MET A 1 -24.00 42.09 13.46
C MET A 1 -23.91 40.63 13.11
N GLU A 2 -25.04 39.96 12.94
CA GLU A 2 -25.08 38.55 12.56
C GLU A 2 -24.69 38.45 11.08
N LEU A 3 -23.67 37.67 10.76
CA LEU A 3 -23.24 37.44 9.36
C LEU A 3 -24.24 36.51 8.67
N PRO A 4 -24.57 36.73 7.38
CA PRO A 4 -25.52 35.89 6.68
C PRO A 4 -24.96 34.49 6.47
N ASP A 5 -25.69 33.44 6.85
CA ASP A 5 -25.40 32.05 6.56
C ASP A 5 -25.85 31.72 5.13
N VAL A 6 -24.95 31.96 4.18
CA VAL A 6 -25.19 31.67 2.76
C VAL A 6 -25.19 30.19 2.45
N GLN A 7 -24.45 29.38 3.24
CA GLN A 7 -24.32 27.93 3.01
C GLN A 7 -25.63 27.18 3.28
N SER A 8 -26.42 27.64 4.24
CA SER A 8 -27.72 27.05 4.58
C SER A 8 -28.84 27.48 3.61
N SER A 9 -28.58 28.42 2.69
CA SER A 9 -29.55 28.84 1.69
C SER A 9 -29.78 27.75 0.63
N LEU A 10 -30.91 27.86 -0.13
CA LEU A 10 -31.21 26.97 -1.23
C LEU A 10 -30.32 27.30 -2.44
N PRO A 11 -29.73 26.29 -3.10
CA PRO A 11 -29.03 26.49 -4.37
C PRO A 11 -30.01 26.72 -5.53
N GLU A 12 -29.55 27.36 -6.61
CA GLU A 12 -30.34 27.54 -7.86
C GLU A 12 -30.63 26.17 -8.51
N VAL A 13 -29.66 25.27 -8.46
CA VAL A 13 -29.76 23.90 -8.99
C VAL A 13 -29.70 22.92 -7.83
N ARG A 14 -30.79 22.20 -7.59
CA ARG A 14 -30.98 21.29 -6.45
C ARG A 14 -30.51 19.87 -6.81
N ILE A 15 -29.20 19.67 -6.85
CA ILE A 15 -28.57 18.34 -7.09
C ILE A 15 -27.78 17.96 -5.86
N ASN A 16 -27.93 16.70 -5.42
CA ASN A 16 -27.08 16.13 -4.35
C ASN A 16 -25.65 15.97 -4.85
N LEU A 17 -24.67 16.34 -4.02
CA LEU A 17 -23.26 16.17 -4.32
C LEU A 17 -22.69 15.01 -3.52
N THR A 18 -22.02 14.08 -4.17
CA THR A 18 -21.43 12.89 -3.56
C THR A 18 -20.23 13.24 -2.67
N ARG A 19 -19.46 14.26 -3.04
CA ARG A 19 -18.27 14.71 -2.32
C ARG A 19 -18.12 16.22 -2.38
N VAL A 20 -18.12 16.86 -1.22
CA VAL A 20 -17.76 18.26 -1.03
C VAL A 20 -16.77 18.31 0.11
N GLY A 21 -15.63 18.99 -0.05
CA GLY A 21 -14.66 19.00 1.03
C GLY A 21 -13.36 19.68 0.67
N VAL A 22 -12.31 19.32 1.36
CA VAL A 22 -10.95 19.87 1.22
C VAL A 22 -9.97 18.81 0.79
N LYS A 23 -8.97 19.20 0.00
CA LYS A 23 -7.93 18.32 -0.52
C LYS A 23 -6.55 18.88 -0.21
N ASN A 24 -5.56 17.98 -0.14
CA ASN A 24 -4.16 18.32 0.08
C ASN A 24 -3.93 19.11 1.38
N VAL A 25 -4.66 18.80 2.44
CA VAL A 25 -4.46 19.41 3.76
C VAL A 25 -3.24 18.76 4.39
N GLN A 26 -2.14 19.50 4.47
CA GLN A 26 -0.92 19.00 5.09
C GLN A 26 -0.97 19.17 6.60
N LYS A 27 -0.73 18.08 7.31
CA LYS A 27 -0.65 18.05 8.77
C LYS A 27 0.54 17.22 9.24
N LEU A 28 1.09 17.62 10.37
CA LEU A 28 2.07 16.83 11.09
C LEU A 28 1.32 15.81 11.92
N VAL A 29 1.62 14.53 11.70
CA VAL A 29 1.04 13.40 12.43
C VAL A 29 2.10 12.81 13.33
N GLU A 30 1.79 12.72 14.61
CA GLU A 30 2.63 12.06 15.60
C GLU A 30 1.90 10.81 16.12
N VAL A 31 2.52 9.64 15.96
CA VAL A 31 1.98 8.37 16.44
C VAL A 31 2.85 7.84 17.56
N ALA A 32 2.26 7.71 18.73
CA ALA A 32 2.91 7.13 19.90
C ALA A 32 3.24 5.64 19.66
N ARG A 33 4.42 5.20 20.12
CA ARG A 33 4.80 3.79 20.11
C ARG A 33 5.23 3.34 21.50
N PRO A 34 4.60 2.29 22.07
CA PRO A 34 4.96 1.79 23.39
C PRO A 34 6.45 1.47 23.49
N GLY A 35 7.15 2.08 24.45
CA GLY A 35 8.59 1.84 24.72
C GLY A 35 9.57 2.37 23.66
N LYS A 36 9.11 3.13 22.65
CA LYS A 36 9.95 3.73 21.60
C LYS A 36 9.61 5.22 21.45
N ARG A 37 10.51 5.96 20.79
CA ARG A 37 10.20 7.36 20.42
C ARG A 37 9.00 7.38 19.46
N PRO A 38 8.11 8.38 19.57
CA PRO A 38 7.02 8.55 18.62
C PRO A 38 7.56 8.72 17.20
N VAL A 39 6.76 8.33 16.22
CA VAL A 39 7.05 8.57 14.81
C VAL A 39 6.31 9.81 14.39
N ILE A 40 7.04 10.75 13.78
CA ILE A 40 6.50 11.99 13.25
C ILE A 40 6.62 11.96 11.73
N PHE A 41 5.54 12.25 11.04
CA PHE A 41 5.51 12.34 9.58
C PHE A 41 4.54 13.39 9.09
N ILE A 42 4.83 13.97 7.92
CA ILE A 42 3.94 14.90 7.24
C ILE A 42 2.95 14.07 6.42
N SER A 43 1.67 14.27 6.68
CA SER A 43 0.59 13.60 5.98
C SER A 43 -0.26 14.57 5.19
N ASN A 44 -0.71 14.14 4.01
CA ASN A 44 -1.71 14.84 3.22
C ASN A 44 -3.08 14.22 3.46
N PHE A 45 -4.05 15.03 3.81
CA PHE A 45 -5.44 14.62 4.00
C PHE A 45 -6.33 15.19 2.90
N ASP A 46 -7.17 14.31 2.35
CA ASP A 46 -8.37 14.68 1.60
C ASP A 46 -9.59 14.32 2.45
N VAL A 47 -10.50 15.25 2.65
CA VAL A 47 -11.65 15.09 3.55
C VAL A 47 -12.93 15.56 2.87
N PHE A 48 -13.92 14.69 2.82
CA PHE A 48 -15.16 14.92 2.11
C PHE A 48 -16.39 14.56 2.95
N VAL A 49 -17.47 15.28 2.70
CA VAL A 49 -18.83 14.95 3.13
C VAL A 49 -19.73 14.95 1.90
N ASP A 50 -20.84 14.24 1.93
CA ASP A 50 -21.90 14.44 0.96
C ASP A 50 -22.71 15.72 1.27
N LEU A 51 -23.35 16.29 0.27
CA LEU A 51 -24.13 17.50 0.43
C LEU A 51 -25.49 17.34 -0.24
N PRO A 52 -26.60 17.42 0.51
CA PRO A 52 -27.93 17.33 -0.09
C PRO A 52 -28.24 18.56 -0.94
N GLY A 53 -29.06 18.39 -1.98
CA GLY A 53 -29.49 19.46 -2.88
C GLY A 53 -30.35 20.55 -2.24
N SER A 54 -30.63 20.44 -0.96
CA SER A 54 -31.30 21.47 -0.15
C SER A 54 -30.35 22.52 0.43
N LEU A 55 -29.04 22.27 0.41
CA LEU A 55 -28.02 23.16 0.94
C LEU A 55 -27.10 23.70 -0.17
N LYS A 56 -26.82 24.99 -0.14
CA LYS A 56 -25.96 25.66 -1.11
C LYS A 56 -24.47 25.32 -0.95
N GLY A 57 -24.02 25.08 0.27
CA GLY A 57 -22.61 24.78 0.57
C GLY A 57 -22.39 24.06 1.88
N ALA A 58 -21.24 23.41 2.01
CA ALA A 58 -20.77 22.80 3.24
C ALA A 58 -19.92 23.79 4.05
N ASN A 59 -19.95 23.69 5.39
CA ASN A 59 -19.10 24.46 6.30
C ASN A 59 -17.69 23.85 6.34
N LEU A 60 -16.85 24.13 5.35
CA LEU A 60 -15.53 23.50 5.17
C LEU A 60 -14.54 23.76 6.30
N SER A 61 -14.70 24.86 7.09
CA SER A 61 -13.89 25.11 8.29
C SER A 61 -14.00 23.98 9.32
N ARG A 62 -15.18 23.36 9.46
CA ARG A 62 -15.40 22.22 10.34
C ARG A 62 -14.50 21.03 10.02
N ASN A 63 -14.10 20.85 8.75
CA ASN A 63 -13.21 19.78 8.35
C ASN A 63 -11.81 19.95 8.94
N PHE A 64 -11.29 21.18 8.97
CA PHE A 64 -9.98 21.50 9.58
C PHE A 64 -10.01 21.35 11.09
N GLU A 65 -11.05 21.85 11.75
CA GLU A 65 -11.23 21.72 13.20
C GLU A 65 -11.26 20.26 13.62
N VAL A 66 -12.00 19.41 12.91
CA VAL A 66 -12.09 17.97 13.20
C VAL A 66 -10.74 17.27 13.03
N ILE A 67 -9.99 17.58 11.96
CA ILE A 67 -8.65 17.00 11.77
C ILE A 67 -7.74 17.37 12.94
N ASP A 68 -7.68 18.65 13.31
CA ASP A 68 -6.83 19.14 14.41
C ASP A 68 -7.22 18.54 15.76
N ASP A 69 -8.52 18.43 16.05
CA ASP A 69 -9.03 17.79 17.26
C ASP A 69 -8.59 16.32 17.36
N VAL A 70 -8.69 15.56 16.26
CA VAL A 70 -8.32 14.12 16.26
C VAL A 70 -6.82 13.96 16.33
N LEU A 71 -6.03 14.81 15.66
CA LEU A 71 -4.57 14.77 15.74
C LEU A 71 -4.10 15.07 17.17
N GLN A 72 -4.74 16.03 17.87
CA GLN A 72 -4.42 16.30 19.27
C GLN A 72 -4.72 15.08 20.16
N GLN A 73 -5.83 14.39 19.96
CA GLN A 73 -6.17 13.15 20.69
C GLN A 73 -5.17 12.02 20.40
N ALA A 74 -4.63 11.97 19.17
CA ALA A 74 -3.58 10.98 18.84
C ALA A 74 -2.27 11.25 19.61
N ILE A 75 -1.90 12.51 19.78
CA ILE A 75 -0.75 12.93 20.61
C ILE A 75 -0.97 12.53 22.07
N ASP A 76 -2.19 12.71 22.57
CA ASP A 76 -2.58 12.35 23.94
C ASP A 76 -2.70 10.81 24.16
N GLY A 77 -2.48 10.01 23.10
CA GLY A 77 -2.41 8.55 23.14
C GLY A 77 -3.74 7.82 23.01
N GLU A 78 -4.80 8.52 22.64
CA GLU A 78 -6.13 7.94 22.40
C GLU A 78 -6.20 7.19 21.08
N VAL A 79 -5.44 7.65 20.05
CA VAL A 79 -5.31 6.98 18.72
C VAL A 79 -3.93 6.37 18.62
N LYS A 80 -3.84 5.04 18.51
CA LYS A 80 -2.56 4.30 18.62
C LYS A 80 -1.97 3.90 17.27
N VAL A 81 -2.76 3.85 16.21
CA VAL A 81 -2.37 3.37 14.88
C VAL A 81 -2.95 4.26 13.78
N ILE A 82 -2.27 4.32 12.65
CA ILE A 82 -2.59 5.22 11.52
C ILE A 82 -3.98 4.97 10.94
N GLU A 83 -4.39 3.71 10.84
CA GLU A 83 -5.70 3.32 10.32
C GLU A 83 -6.86 3.82 11.19
N GLU A 84 -6.67 3.88 12.50
CA GLU A 84 -7.67 4.40 13.44
C GLU A 84 -7.85 5.92 13.32
N LEU A 85 -6.80 6.63 12.89
CA LEU A 85 -6.85 8.07 12.71
C LEU A 85 -7.90 8.48 11.67
N CYS A 86 -7.91 7.82 10.50
CA CYS A 86 -8.90 8.10 9.45
C CYS A 86 -10.32 7.80 9.91
N SER A 87 -10.53 6.69 10.63
CA SER A 87 -11.83 6.32 11.20
C SER A 87 -12.33 7.34 12.22
N ALA A 88 -11.45 7.79 13.12
CA ALA A 88 -11.78 8.79 14.12
C ALA A 88 -12.17 10.14 13.47
N VAL A 89 -11.42 10.57 12.44
CA VAL A 89 -11.76 11.80 11.69
C VAL A 89 -13.09 11.63 10.96
N ALA A 90 -13.32 10.49 10.26
CA ALA A 90 -14.56 10.25 9.52
C ALA A 90 -15.79 10.24 10.43
N ARG A 91 -15.70 9.63 11.61
CA ARG A 91 -16.76 9.60 12.62
C ARG A 91 -17.09 11.00 13.13
N LYS A 92 -16.08 11.76 13.56
CA LYS A 92 -16.28 13.14 14.05
C LYS A 92 -16.83 14.07 12.97
N LEU A 93 -16.45 13.88 11.71
CA LEU A 93 -17.02 14.66 10.60
C LEU A 93 -18.51 14.41 10.45
N LEU A 94 -18.94 13.15 10.58
CA LEU A 94 -20.36 12.79 10.52
C LEU A 94 -21.16 13.46 11.65
N ASP A 95 -20.57 13.56 12.84
CA ASP A 95 -21.18 14.25 13.98
C ASP A 95 -21.25 15.78 13.79
N ARG A 96 -20.21 16.39 13.21
CA ARG A 96 -20.13 17.84 12.98
C ARG A 96 -20.97 18.32 11.80
N HIS A 97 -21.22 17.46 10.81
CA HIS A 97 -22.05 17.73 9.63
C HIS A 97 -23.37 16.97 9.74
N GLU A 98 -24.29 17.46 10.56
CA GLU A 98 -25.56 16.79 10.88
C GLU A 98 -26.40 16.42 9.64
N TYR A 99 -26.24 17.19 8.55
CA TYR A 99 -26.91 16.95 7.26
C TYR A 99 -26.27 15.85 6.41
N ALA A 100 -25.03 15.44 6.74
CA ALA A 100 -24.30 14.46 5.96
C ALA A 100 -24.71 13.03 6.31
N GLU A 101 -24.95 12.22 5.30
CA GLU A 101 -25.18 10.79 5.41
C GLU A 101 -23.89 9.99 5.28
N ARG A 102 -22.86 10.60 4.62
CA ARG A 102 -21.59 9.94 4.35
C ARG A 102 -20.42 10.90 4.46
N THR A 103 -19.38 10.44 5.13
CA THR A 103 -18.08 11.13 5.18
C THR A 103 -16.97 10.22 4.64
N GLU A 104 -15.94 10.83 4.08
CA GLU A 104 -14.78 10.10 3.54
C GLU A 104 -13.50 10.86 3.87
N VAL A 105 -12.54 10.15 4.42
CA VAL A 105 -11.20 10.64 4.76
C VAL A 105 -10.17 9.79 4.06
N ARG A 106 -9.21 10.43 3.41
CA ARG A 106 -8.04 9.77 2.82
C ARG A 106 -6.79 10.43 3.37
N MET A 107 -5.80 9.62 3.68
CA MET A 107 -4.50 10.07 4.14
C MET A 107 -3.41 9.41 3.30
N GLN A 108 -2.41 10.20 2.92
CA GLN A 108 -1.19 9.72 2.29
C GLN A 108 0.00 10.29 3.05
N SER A 109 0.99 9.45 3.32
CA SER A 109 2.18 9.84 4.05
C SER A 109 3.40 9.06 3.57
N GLN A 110 4.58 9.65 3.77
CA GLN A 110 5.84 8.93 3.60
C GLN A 110 6.37 8.53 4.96
N PHE A 111 6.62 7.24 5.12
CA PHE A 111 7.16 6.65 6.32
C PHE A 111 8.61 6.24 6.10
N MET A 112 9.52 6.80 6.89
CA MET A 112 10.93 6.47 6.82
C MET A 112 11.27 5.35 7.81
N VAL A 113 11.72 4.21 7.29
CA VAL A 113 12.08 3.02 8.08
C VAL A 113 13.59 2.87 8.07
N ARG A 114 14.18 2.67 9.26
CA ARG A 114 15.59 2.28 9.36
C ARG A 114 15.75 0.80 9.05
N ARG A 115 16.73 0.46 8.22
CA ARG A 115 17.06 -0.90 7.77
C ARG A 115 18.55 -1.15 7.88
N GLU A 116 18.93 -2.41 7.89
CA GLU A 116 20.31 -2.86 7.76
C GLU A 116 20.48 -3.54 6.42
N THR A 117 21.65 -3.36 5.81
CA THR A 117 22.03 -4.02 4.57
C THR A 117 22.32 -5.51 4.82
N PRO A 118 22.16 -6.39 3.81
CA PRO A 118 22.07 -7.83 4.03
C PRO A 118 23.39 -8.49 4.50
N ILE A 119 24.54 -7.93 4.15
CA ILE A 119 25.87 -8.51 4.44
C ILE A 119 26.69 -7.63 5.37
N SER A 120 26.77 -6.34 5.06
CA SER A 120 27.61 -5.42 5.85
C SER A 120 26.89 -4.84 7.08
N GLU A 121 25.60 -5.15 7.25
CA GLU A 121 24.77 -4.69 8.37
C GLU A 121 24.82 -3.16 8.55
N THR A 122 25.14 -2.44 7.47
CA THR A 122 25.19 -0.99 7.49
C THR A 122 23.78 -0.41 7.54
N SER A 123 23.54 0.47 8.51
CA SER A 123 22.25 1.12 8.65
C SER A 123 21.98 2.10 7.50
N CYS A 124 20.82 1.98 6.88
CA CYS A 124 20.31 2.89 5.85
C CYS A 124 18.83 3.18 6.10
N HIS A 125 18.28 4.14 5.36
CA HIS A 125 16.87 4.48 5.41
C HIS A 125 16.14 3.96 4.19
N GLU A 126 14.86 3.70 4.37
CA GLU A 126 13.94 3.30 3.32
C GLU A 126 12.68 4.12 3.45
N VAL A 127 12.20 4.66 2.34
CA VAL A 127 10.93 5.39 2.28
C VAL A 127 9.84 4.43 1.83
N VAL A 128 8.74 4.38 2.59
CA VAL A 128 7.52 3.64 2.28
C VAL A 128 6.39 4.63 2.14
N ASN A 129 5.67 4.61 1.04
CA ASN A 129 4.44 5.38 0.89
C ASN A 129 3.30 4.64 1.59
N VAL A 130 2.63 5.31 2.52
CA VAL A 130 1.53 4.76 3.31
C VAL A 130 0.24 5.42 2.90
N HIS A 131 -0.81 4.63 2.76
CA HIS A 131 -2.16 5.04 2.41
C HIS A 131 -3.12 4.55 3.47
N ALA A 132 -3.95 5.44 4.00
CA ALA A 132 -5.06 5.07 4.86
C ALA A 132 -6.31 5.81 4.43
N SER A 133 -7.46 5.20 4.60
CA SER A 133 -8.74 5.88 4.40
C SER A 133 -9.82 5.31 5.30
N ALA A 134 -10.88 6.10 5.49
CA ALA A 134 -12.10 5.63 6.12
C ALA A 134 -13.32 6.28 5.48
N ILE A 135 -14.39 5.51 5.42
CA ILE A 135 -15.73 5.95 5.03
C ILE A 135 -16.65 5.66 6.19
N ALA A 136 -17.31 6.69 6.70
CA ALA A 136 -18.37 6.53 7.69
C ALA A 136 -19.73 6.84 7.04
N GLN A 137 -20.71 5.98 7.27
CA GLN A 137 -22.10 6.15 6.83
C GLN A 137 -23.01 6.20 8.02
N ARG A 138 -23.96 7.15 7.99
CA ARG A 138 -24.99 7.26 9.02
C ARG A 138 -25.89 6.03 8.99
N ASN A 139 -26.21 5.54 10.18
CA ASN A 139 -27.13 4.42 10.37
C ASN A 139 -27.95 4.69 11.65
N ASP A 140 -29.11 4.04 11.78
CA ASP A 140 -29.95 4.09 12.98
C ASP A 140 -29.20 3.50 14.18
N GLY A 141 -28.50 4.35 14.95
CA GLY A 141 -27.66 3.98 16.08
C GLY A 141 -26.21 4.43 15.89
N SER A 142 -25.25 3.51 15.74
CA SER A 142 -23.85 3.83 15.50
C SER A 142 -23.54 3.85 14.00
N PRO A 143 -22.69 4.77 13.51
CA PRO A 143 -22.32 4.79 12.10
C PRO A 143 -21.57 3.52 11.69
N ILE A 144 -21.85 3.05 10.48
CA ILE A 144 -21.08 1.97 9.84
C ILE A 144 -19.81 2.58 9.27
N ILE A 145 -18.66 2.03 9.64
CA ILE A 145 -17.36 2.51 9.17
C ILE A 145 -16.59 1.39 8.50
N ARG A 146 -16.15 1.65 7.27
CA ARG A 146 -15.16 0.85 6.56
C ARG A 146 -13.85 1.63 6.51
N LYS A 147 -12.75 0.99 6.87
CA LYS A 147 -11.41 1.59 6.82
C LYS A 147 -10.49 0.81 5.92
N SER A 148 -9.48 1.47 5.37
CA SER A 148 -8.44 0.80 4.62
C SER A 148 -7.05 1.25 5.04
N ILE A 149 -6.10 0.33 4.97
CA ILE A 149 -4.68 0.59 5.15
C ILE A 149 -3.89 -0.07 4.04
N GLY A 150 -2.90 0.61 3.52
CA GLY A 150 -2.07 0.12 2.43
C GLY A 150 -0.69 0.76 2.42
N ALA A 151 0.18 0.18 1.62
CA ALA A 151 1.50 0.71 1.36
C ALA A 151 1.89 0.54 -0.11
N GLU A 152 2.80 1.40 -0.56
CA GLU A 152 3.55 1.23 -1.80
C GLU A 152 5.04 1.14 -1.46
N VAL A 153 5.72 0.14 -2.01
CA VAL A 153 7.14 -0.13 -1.81
C VAL A 153 7.81 -0.31 -3.16
N THR A 154 9.00 0.24 -3.30
CA THR A 154 9.85 0.00 -4.47
C THR A 154 10.83 -1.13 -4.18
N GLY A 155 10.96 -2.06 -5.13
CA GLY A 155 11.93 -3.16 -5.11
C GLY A 155 12.55 -3.34 -6.49
N MET A 156 13.16 -4.50 -6.71
CA MET A 156 13.73 -4.91 -8.00
C MET A 156 12.97 -6.11 -8.54
N THR A 157 12.74 -6.14 -9.86
CA THR A 157 12.26 -7.31 -10.60
C THR A 157 13.27 -7.65 -11.71
N ALA A 158 13.47 -8.93 -11.95
CA ALA A 158 14.32 -9.48 -13.00
C ALA A 158 13.48 -10.33 -13.95
N CYS A 159 13.70 -10.23 -15.25
CA CYS A 159 12.84 -10.85 -16.27
C CYS A 159 13.11 -12.36 -16.40
N PRO A 160 12.13 -13.25 -16.15
CA PRO A 160 12.30 -14.69 -16.32
C PRO A 160 12.50 -15.09 -17.79
N CYS A 161 11.80 -14.42 -18.72
CA CYS A 161 11.85 -14.76 -20.15
C CYS A 161 13.24 -14.53 -20.73
N ALA A 162 13.81 -13.32 -20.55
CA ALA A 162 15.16 -13.02 -21.06
C ALA A 162 16.23 -13.86 -20.35
N GLN A 163 16.05 -14.19 -19.07
CA GLN A 163 16.93 -15.10 -18.36
C GLN A 163 16.97 -16.50 -19.00
N ASN A 164 15.81 -17.07 -19.33
CA ASN A 164 15.73 -18.38 -19.94
C ASN A 164 16.36 -18.39 -21.36
N ILE A 165 16.15 -17.34 -22.15
CA ILE A 165 16.81 -17.19 -23.47
C ILE A 165 18.34 -17.19 -23.34
N MET A 166 18.87 -16.44 -22.36
CA MET A 166 20.31 -16.38 -22.09
C MET A 166 20.85 -17.70 -21.55
N LYS A 167 20.07 -18.40 -20.72
CA LYS A 167 20.42 -19.74 -20.23
C LYS A 167 20.49 -20.74 -21.36
N ASP A 168 19.53 -20.76 -22.27
CA ASP A 168 19.48 -21.62 -23.44
C ASP A 168 20.69 -21.36 -24.36
N HIS A 169 21.00 -20.10 -24.64
CA HIS A 169 22.19 -19.74 -25.42
C HIS A 169 23.48 -20.24 -24.76
N ALA A 170 23.64 -20.04 -23.45
CA ALA A 170 24.83 -20.51 -22.72
C ALA A 170 24.94 -22.03 -22.70
N LEU A 171 23.81 -22.77 -22.60
CA LEU A 171 23.73 -24.21 -22.69
C LEU A 171 24.33 -24.69 -24.04
N HIS A 172 23.84 -24.17 -25.17
CA HIS A 172 24.33 -24.51 -26.47
C HIS A 172 25.85 -24.26 -26.68
N VAL A 173 26.36 -23.15 -26.13
CA VAL A 173 27.79 -22.83 -26.17
C VAL A 173 28.59 -23.87 -25.38
N LEU A 174 28.17 -24.24 -24.16
CA LEU A 174 28.86 -25.21 -23.31
C LEU A 174 28.84 -26.61 -23.91
N GLU A 175 27.75 -27.04 -24.53
CA GLU A 175 27.64 -28.30 -25.26
C GLU A 175 28.61 -28.32 -26.42
N ASN A 176 28.69 -27.26 -27.24
CA ASN A 176 29.62 -27.16 -28.37
C ASN A 176 31.10 -27.15 -27.93
N LEU A 177 31.39 -26.73 -26.71
CA LEU A 177 32.72 -26.79 -26.08
C LEU A 177 33.03 -28.19 -25.50
N GLY A 178 32.08 -29.14 -25.56
CA GLY A 178 32.23 -30.49 -25.06
C GLY A 178 32.18 -30.62 -23.54
N VAL A 179 31.54 -29.66 -22.84
CA VAL A 179 31.33 -29.74 -21.39
C VAL A 179 30.28 -30.80 -21.10
N ALA A 180 30.55 -31.68 -20.13
CA ALA A 180 29.60 -32.73 -19.73
C ALA A 180 28.30 -32.13 -19.14
N GLU A 181 27.15 -32.75 -19.45
CA GLU A 181 25.82 -32.33 -19.05
C GLU A 181 25.68 -32.12 -17.52
N ASP A 182 26.21 -33.06 -16.72
CA ASP A 182 26.20 -32.95 -15.27
C ASP A 182 26.93 -31.71 -14.77
N THR A 183 28.03 -31.32 -15.43
CA THR A 183 28.80 -30.11 -15.10
C THR A 183 28.03 -28.85 -15.49
N ILE A 184 27.32 -28.85 -16.62
CA ILE A 184 26.48 -27.75 -17.07
C ILE A 184 25.32 -27.52 -16.07
N ASN A 185 24.66 -28.60 -15.66
CA ASN A 185 23.55 -28.53 -14.71
C ASN A 185 24.04 -27.97 -13.35
N ALA A 186 25.15 -28.52 -12.82
CA ALA A 186 25.73 -28.03 -11.58
C ALA A 186 26.13 -26.54 -11.66
N PHE A 187 26.63 -26.06 -12.81
CA PHE A 187 26.93 -24.65 -13.02
C PHE A 187 25.68 -23.76 -12.94
N PHE A 188 24.59 -24.15 -13.61
CA PHE A 188 23.36 -23.37 -13.60
C PHE A 188 22.58 -23.41 -12.26
N ASP A 189 22.79 -24.45 -11.45
CA ASP A 189 22.25 -24.54 -10.10
C ASP A 189 22.93 -23.52 -9.15
N GLU A 190 24.23 -23.30 -9.33
CA GLU A 190 25.01 -22.38 -8.49
C GLU A 190 25.01 -20.94 -9.00
N VAL A 191 25.03 -20.76 -10.34
CA VAL A 191 25.20 -19.45 -10.98
C VAL A 191 23.94 -19.06 -11.75
N PRO A 192 23.10 -18.18 -11.20
CA PRO A 192 21.93 -17.71 -11.92
C PRO A 192 22.34 -16.86 -13.12
N MET A 193 21.72 -17.14 -14.27
CA MET A 193 21.97 -16.33 -15.46
C MET A 193 21.47 -14.90 -15.27
N ALA A 194 22.31 -13.94 -15.66
CA ALA A 194 21.92 -12.54 -15.62
C ALA A 194 20.85 -12.22 -16.68
N THR A 195 19.95 -11.32 -16.34
CA THR A 195 18.89 -10.83 -17.22
C THR A 195 18.70 -9.33 -17.00
N HIS A 196 17.91 -8.69 -17.88
CA HIS A 196 17.53 -7.32 -17.57
C HIS A 196 16.70 -7.26 -16.29
N ASN A 197 16.93 -6.23 -15.54
CA ASN A 197 16.21 -5.95 -14.30
C ASN A 197 15.81 -4.48 -14.25
N GLN A 198 14.84 -4.17 -13.43
CA GLN A 198 14.24 -2.84 -13.34
C GLN A 198 13.63 -2.62 -11.97
N ARG A 199 13.28 -1.36 -11.68
CA ARG A 199 12.50 -1.02 -10.50
C ARG A 199 11.07 -1.52 -10.66
N GLY A 200 10.58 -2.21 -9.62
CA GLY A 200 9.20 -2.60 -9.48
C GLY A 200 8.55 -1.84 -8.33
N ARG A 201 7.36 -1.28 -8.55
CA ARG A 201 6.53 -0.67 -7.50
C ARG A 201 5.36 -1.58 -7.19
N GLY A 202 5.37 -2.14 -5.98
CA GLY A 202 4.28 -2.94 -5.46
C GLY A 202 3.38 -2.12 -4.55
N PHE A 203 2.07 -2.25 -4.72
CA PHE A 203 1.04 -1.64 -3.88
C PHE A 203 0.11 -2.72 -3.34
N LEU A 204 -0.16 -2.66 -2.04
CA LEU A 204 -1.12 -3.53 -1.36
C LEU A 204 -1.95 -2.69 -0.40
N CYS A 205 -3.28 -2.79 -0.51
CA CYS A 205 -4.23 -2.14 0.38
C CYS A 205 -5.33 -3.13 0.78
N ILE A 206 -5.69 -3.13 2.05
CA ILE A 206 -6.78 -3.96 2.60
C ILE A 206 -7.83 -3.03 3.19
N GLU A 207 -9.08 -3.16 2.74
CA GLU A 207 -10.26 -2.50 3.26
C GLU A 207 -11.07 -3.50 4.08
N THR A 208 -11.47 -3.11 5.29
CA THR A 208 -12.20 -3.96 6.23
C THR A 208 -13.07 -3.14 7.18
N ASP A 209 -13.80 -3.79 8.07
CA ASP A 209 -14.61 -3.15 9.11
C ASP A 209 -13.74 -2.43 10.15
N ASP A 210 -14.31 -1.44 10.83
CA ASP A 210 -13.59 -0.56 11.76
C ASP A 210 -13.00 -1.29 12.97
N ASP A 211 -13.62 -2.38 13.41
CA ASP A 211 -13.19 -3.20 14.54
C ASP A 211 -12.04 -4.16 14.21
N GLN A 212 -11.73 -4.35 12.92
CA GLN A 212 -10.66 -5.24 12.48
C GLN A 212 -9.30 -4.54 12.49
N HIS A 213 -8.24 -5.29 12.81
CA HIS A 213 -6.87 -4.79 12.79
C HIS A 213 -6.06 -5.35 11.61
N VAL A 214 -5.51 -4.45 10.80
CA VAL A 214 -4.62 -4.79 9.67
C VAL A 214 -3.23 -4.21 9.94
N SER A 215 -2.23 -5.07 10.11
CA SER A 215 -0.86 -4.63 10.38
C SER A 215 -0.17 -4.06 9.14
N LEU A 216 0.16 -2.78 9.18
CA LEU A 216 0.96 -2.11 8.14
C LEU A 216 2.34 -2.75 7.96
N GLU A 217 2.97 -3.21 9.04
CA GLU A 217 4.27 -3.90 8.98
C GLU A 217 4.19 -5.21 8.17
N LYS A 218 3.10 -5.98 8.34
CA LYS A 218 2.85 -7.19 7.54
C LYS A 218 2.64 -6.83 6.07
N ILE A 219 1.87 -5.79 5.75
CA ILE A 219 1.66 -5.30 4.37
C ILE A 219 3.01 -4.97 3.72
N ILE A 220 3.84 -4.16 4.38
CA ILE A 220 5.17 -3.78 3.89
C ILE A 220 6.06 -5.01 3.67
N LYS A 221 6.02 -5.98 4.58
CA LYS A 221 6.78 -7.23 4.45
C LYS A 221 6.31 -8.05 3.25
N ILE A 222 5.01 -8.20 3.04
CA ILE A 222 4.43 -8.90 1.88
C ILE A 222 4.94 -8.28 0.57
N LEU A 223 4.85 -6.96 0.44
CA LEU A 223 5.30 -6.22 -0.74
C LEU A 223 6.78 -6.51 -1.05
N LYS A 224 7.64 -6.38 -0.05
CA LYS A 224 9.10 -6.59 -0.21
C LYS A 224 9.49 -8.02 -0.56
N ASP A 225 8.82 -8.98 0.02
CA ASP A 225 9.13 -10.40 -0.16
C ASP A 225 8.45 -10.97 -1.41
N SER A 226 7.71 -10.16 -2.18
CA SER A 226 7.00 -10.58 -3.39
C SER A 226 7.65 -10.11 -4.69
N MET A 227 8.71 -9.31 -4.64
CA MET A 227 9.54 -8.94 -5.78
C MET A 227 10.82 -9.80 -5.84
N SER A 228 11.61 -9.67 -6.90
CA SER A 228 12.82 -10.47 -7.10
C SER A 228 13.89 -10.18 -6.05
N ALA A 229 14.10 -8.90 -5.71
CA ALA A 229 14.98 -8.47 -4.62
C ALA A 229 14.55 -7.13 -4.04
N ARG A 230 15.05 -6.84 -2.83
CA ARG A 230 14.92 -5.54 -2.19
C ARG A 230 15.96 -4.57 -2.76
N ILE A 231 15.68 -3.28 -2.66
CA ILE A 231 16.65 -2.20 -2.96
C ILE A 231 17.01 -1.46 -1.67
N TYR A 232 18.16 -0.81 -1.66
CA TYR A 232 18.71 -0.11 -0.51
C TYR A 232 19.29 1.24 -0.93
N GLU A 233 19.26 2.23 -0.04
CA GLU A 233 19.85 3.53 -0.24
C GLU A 233 21.39 3.47 -0.33
N LEU A 234 22.01 2.59 0.47
CA LEU A 234 23.45 2.40 0.58
C LEU A 234 23.77 0.91 0.53
N LEU A 235 24.75 0.53 -0.30
CA LEU A 235 25.28 -0.83 -0.39
C LEU A 235 26.81 -0.78 -0.44
N LYS A 236 27.47 -1.74 0.20
CA LYS A 236 28.88 -2.05 -0.03
C LYS A 236 28.98 -3.18 -1.07
N ARG A 237 30.18 -3.46 -1.59
CA ARG A 237 30.39 -4.45 -2.67
C ARG A 237 29.80 -5.82 -2.35
N GLY A 238 29.91 -6.29 -1.10
CA GLY A 238 29.32 -7.56 -0.66
C GLY A 238 27.78 -7.53 -0.71
N ASP A 239 27.19 -6.41 -0.31
CA ASP A 239 25.75 -6.21 -0.37
C ASP A 239 25.25 -6.14 -1.81
N GLU A 240 25.99 -5.43 -2.70
CA GLU A 240 25.65 -5.36 -4.15
C GLU A 240 25.65 -6.76 -4.77
N SER A 241 26.69 -7.55 -4.51
CA SER A 241 26.78 -8.95 -4.97
C SER A 241 25.58 -9.76 -4.49
N TYR A 242 25.23 -9.66 -3.22
CA TYR A 242 24.09 -10.36 -2.64
C TYR A 242 22.77 -9.95 -3.34
N VAL A 243 22.51 -8.66 -3.50
CA VAL A 243 21.27 -8.17 -4.12
C VAL A 243 21.15 -8.61 -5.57
N VAL A 244 22.26 -8.58 -6.33
CA VAL A 244 22.29 -9.05 -7.74
C VAL A 244 22.01 -10.54 -7.81
N MET A 245 22.68 -11.35 -6.97
CA MET A 245 22.47 -12.80 -6.94
C MET A 245 21.03 -13.13 -6.55
N GLU A 246 20.49 -12.48 -5.52
CA GLU A 246 19.11 -12.67 -5.05
C GLU A 246 18.10 -12.35 -6.15
N ALA A 247 18.27 -11.21 -6.85
CA ALA A 247 17.37 -10.82 -7.94
C ALA A 247 17.32 -11.84 -9.07
N HIS A 248 18.49 -12.37 -9.48
CA HIS A 248 18.57 -13.32 -10.59
C HIS A 248 18.28 -14.77 -10.17
N LYS A 249 18.32 -15.12 -8.88
CA LYS A 249 17.79 -16.38 -8.33
C LYS A 249 16.27 -16.40 -8.26
N ASN A 250 15.63 -15.21 -8.18
CA ASN A 250 14.18 -15.05 -8.03
C ASN A 250 13.58 -14.18 -9.15
N PRO A 251 13.77 -14.54 -10.45
CA PRO A 251 13.17 -13.75 -11.52
C PRO A 251 11.64 -13.81 -11.45
N ARG A 252 10.97 -12.67 -11.65
CA ARG A 252 9.51 -12.55 -11.53
C ARG A 252 8.94 -11.58 -12.53
N PHE A 253 7.87 -12.01 -13.22
CA PHE A 253 6.99 -11.12 -13.96
C PHE A 253 6.13 -10.26 -13.01
N VAL A 254 5.47 -9.21 -13.52
CA VAL A 254 4.50 -8.42 -12.74
C VAL A 254 3.36 -9.29 -12.20
N GLU A 255 2.91 -10.26 -13.00
CA GLU A 255 1.88 -11.23 -12.64
C GLU A 255 2.31 -12.12 -11.48
N ASP A 256 3.57 -12.58 -11.47
CA ASP A 256 4.11 -13.40 -10.39
C ASP A 256 4.19 -12.63 -9.08
N CYS A 257 4.57 -11.34 -9.15
CA CYS A 257 4.58 -10.46 -7.98
C CYS A 257 3.17 -10.32 -7.39
N VAL A 258 2.14 -10.09 -8.22
CA VAL A 258 0.75 -9.95 -7.79
C VAL A 258 0.22 -11.26 -7.19
N ARG A 259 0.47 -12.40 -7.82
CA ARG A 259 0.08 -13.72 -7.31
C ARG A 259 0.74 -14.05 -5.98
N GLU A 260 2.03 -13.75 -5.85
CA GLU A 260 2.77 -13.99 -4.61
C GLU A 260 2.31 -13.07 -3.47
N MET A 261 1.99 -11.79 -3.76
CA MET A 261 1.35 -10.90 -2.78
C MET A 261 0.00 -11.47 -2.34
N ALA A 262 -0.86 -11.93 -3.27
CA ALA A 262 -2.15 -12.52 -2.96
C ALA A 262 -2.02 -13.76 -2.07
N ARG A 263 -1.11 -14.68 -2.42
CA ARG A 263 -0.81 -15.88 -1.61
C ARG A 263 -0.40 -15.53 -0.18
N LYS A 264 0.49 -14.52 -0.03
CA LYS A 264 0.96 -14.07 1.29
C LYS A 264 -0.12 -13.33 2.08
N VAL A 265 -1.02 -12.59 1.41
CA VAL A 265 -2.17 -11.96 2.06
C VAL A 265 -3.06 -13.02 2.69
N ILE A 266 -3.42 -14.08 1.97
CA ILE A 266 -4.23 -15.17 2.50
C ILE A 266 -3.53 -15.84 3.69
N THR A 267 -2.22 -16.10 3.58
CA THR A 267 -1.46 -16.71 4.68
C THR A 267 -1.46 -15.86 5.96
N GLN A 268 -1.45 -14.52 5.84
CA GLN A 268 -1.26 -13.61 6.98
C GLN A 268 -2.53 -12.93 7.48
N PHE A 269 -3.59 -12.91 6.67
CA PHE A 269 -4.83 -12.17 6.92
C PHE A 269 -6.10 -13.01 6.65
N ARG A 270 -5.98 -14.35 6.69
CA ARG A 270 -7.11 -15.26 6.47
C ARG A 270 -8.25 -15.08 7.48
N ASP A 271 -7.92 -14.55 8.66
CA ASP A 271 -8.90 -14.37 9.76
C ASP A 271 -9.74 -13.09 9.61
N LEU A 272 -9.44 -12.22 8.62
CA LEU A 272 -10.28 -11.07 8.32
C LEU A 272 -11.65 -11.51 7.79
N PRO A 273 -12.71 -10.69 7.96
CA PRO A 273 -14.00 -10.93 7.35
C PRO A 273 -13.89 -11.25 5.87
N GLY A 274 -14.65 -12.23 5.39
CA GLY A 274 -14.58 -12.70 4.01
C GLY A 274 -14.90 -11.62 2.96
N ASP A 275 -15.65 -10.58 3.34
CA ASP A 275 -15.99 -9.42 2.51
C ASP A 275 -14.94 -8.30 2.56
N SER A 276 -13.85 -8.45 3.35
CA SER A 276 -12.72 -7.53 3.33
C SER A 276 -12.09 -7.49 1.94
N VAL A 277 -11.88 -6.29 1.39
CA VAL A 277 -11.42 -6.10 0.00
C VAL A 277 -9.92 -5.88 -0.03
N VAL A 278 -9.23 -6.69 -0.83
CA VAL A 278 -7.79 -6.60 -1.07
C VAL A 278 -7.54 -6.00 -2.47
N THR A 279 -6.73 -4.97 -2.54
CA THR A 279 -6.26 -4.38 -3.80
C THR A 279 -4.74 -4.54 -3.89
N ILE A 280 -4.27 -5.25 -4.89
CA ILE A 280 -2.86 -5.54 -5.15
C ILE A 280 -2.51 -5.00 -6.54
N LYS A 281 -1.37 -4.30 -6.65
CA LYS A 281 -0.86 -3.78 -7.92
C LYS A 281 0.65 -3.97 -7.98
N GLN A 282 1.15 -4.24 -9.16
CA GLN A 282 2.58 -4.21 -9.47
C GLN A 282 2.81 -3.44 -10.75
N THR A 283 3.75 -2.50 -10.73
CA THR A 283 4.23 -1.78 -11.91
C THR A 283 5.74 -1.99 -12.02
N ASN A 284 6.20 -2.51 -13.16
CA ASN A 284 7.63 -2.59 -13.45
C ASN A 284 8.01 -1.49 -14.44
N GLU A 285 9.03 -0.71 -14.09
CA GLU A 285 9.63 0.32 -14.97
C GLU A 285 10.62 -0.37 -15.90
N GLU A 286 10.11 -0.96 -16.99
CA GLU A 286 10.88 -1.83 -17.88
C GLU A 286 12.14 -1.16 -18.44
N SER A 287 13.30 -1.84 -18.33
CA SER A 287 14.59 -1.26 -18.70
C SER A 287 14.90 -1.37 -20.20
N ILE A 288 14.28 -2.31 -20.91
CA ILE A 288 14.49 -2.52 -22.34
C ILE A 288 13.28 -2.13 -23.21
N HIS A 289 12.17 -1.69 -22.59
CA HIS A 289 10.96 -1.24 -23.25
C HIS A 289 10.65 0.21 -22.93
N GLN A 290 9.91 0.90 -23.81
CA GLN A 290 9.51 2.30 -23.60
C GLN A 290 8.26 2.45 -22.71
N HIS A 291 7.60 1.35 -22.38
CA HIS A 291 6.41 1.29 -21.54
C HIS A 291 6.69 0.51 -20.26
N ASN A 292 5.83 0.68 -19.27
CA ASN A 292 5.85 -0.08 -18.04
C ASN A 292 4.96 -1.32 -18.17
N ALA A 293 5.35 -2.43 -17.55
CA ALA A 293 4.47 -3.57 -17.35
C ALA A 293 3.60 -3.35 -16.10
N TYR A 294 2.37 -3.85 -16.13
CA TYR A 294 1.42 -3.65 -15.04
C TYR A 294 0.52 -4.87 -14.83
N ALA A 295 0.31 -5.24 -13.57
CA ALA A 295 -0.68 -6.23 -13.16
C ALA A 295 -1.44 -5.74 -11.91
N GLU A 296 -2.72 -6.12 -11.83
CA GLU A 296 -3.60 -5.79 -10.70
C GLU A 296 -4.53 -6.95 -10.37
N ARG A 297 -4.79 -7.17 -9.09
CA ARG A 297 -5.89 -7.98 -8.58
C ARG A 297 -6.64 -7.21 -7.51
N LYS A 298 -7.95 -7.06 -7.68
CA LYS A 298 -8.87 -6.60 -6.65
C LYS A 298 -9.90 -7.68 -6.39
N ALA A 299 -9.98 -8.14 -5.14
CA ALA A 299 -10.87 -9.22 -4.73
C ALA A 299 -11.18 -9.14 -3.26
N THR A 300 -12.19 -9.86 -2.81
CA THR A 300 -12.43 -10.10 -1.39
C THR A 300 -11.51 -11.19 -0.85
N ILE A 301 -11.35 -11.26 0.48
CA ILE A 301 -10.61 -12.37 1.13
C ILE A 301 -11.26 -13.71 0.78
N ALA A 302 -12.59 -13.79 0.79
CA ALA A 302 -13.31 -15.03 0.45
C ALA A 302 -13.01 -15.50 -0.98
N GLU A 303 -13.01 -14.59 -1.97
CA GLU A 303 -12.66 -14.90 -3.36
C GLU A 303 -11.22 -15.41 -3.49
N LEU A 304 -10.24 -14.73 -2.86
CA LEU A 304 -8.85 -15.15 -2.91
C LEU A 304 -8.61 -16.51 -2.25
N VAL A 305 -9.29 -16.80 -1.14
CA VAL A 305 -9.23 -18.12 -0.48
C VAL A 305 -9.80 -19.20 -1.39
N GLY A 306 -10.98 -18.96 -2.00
CA GLY A 306 -11.60 -19.90 -2.93
C GLY A 306 -10.71 -20.24 -4.13
N GLU A 307 -10.11 -19.22 -4.78
CA GLU A 307 -9.20 -19.42 -5.90
C GLU A 307 -7.96 -20.24 -5.53
N MET A 308 -7.44 -20.09 -4.31
CA MET A 308 -6.27 -20.85 -3.86
C MET A 308 -6.62 -22.29 -3.50
N ASP A 309 -7.76 -22.52 -2.87
CA ASP A 309 -8.21 -23.86 -2.50
C ASP A 309 -8.56 -24.68 -3.78
N GLU A 310 -9.13 -24.04 -4.81
CA GLU A 310 -9.36 -24.66 -6.14
C GLU A 310 -8.06 -24.92 -6.93
N GLY A 311 -7.07 -24.04 -6.82
CA GLY A 311 -5.76 -24.20 -7.49
C GLY A 311 -4.82 -25.20 -6.82
N ALA A 312 -5.19 -25.73 -5.66
CA ALA A 312 -4.44 -26.77 -4.94
C ALA A 312 -4.88 -28.21 -5.32
N LEU A 313 -5.90 -28.34 -6.18
CA LEU A 313 -6.36 -29.59 -6.81
C LEU A 313 -5.69 -29.82 -8.17
#